data_a8e8fee60206f986ecf906403ee057fb
#
_entry.id   a8e8fee60206f986ecf906403ee057fb
#
_cell.length_a   1.000
_cell.length_b   1.000
_cell.length_c   1.000
_cell.angle_alpha   90.00
_cell.angle_beta   90.00
_cell.angle_gamma   90.00
#
_symmetry.space_group_name_H-M   'P 1'
#
loop_
_entity.id
_entity.type
_entity.pdbx_description
1 polymer ?
#
loop_
_entity_poly.entity_id
_entity_poly.type
_entity_poly.pdbx_seq_one_letter_code
_entity_poly.pdbx_strand_id
1 'polypeptide(L)'
;MTPPAIEAGAELSPISHVVTMEDMALFEPEGEKNIHTDDEVAQAAGLPAAIAAGVQFMSYIFEMLYREYGFQSVQGTVLDVRIREPVFAGDTVTARGRVADVQSDGSRSRVSLEVWCENQRGGHVIAGTANVPFRGAGGGDDT
;
A
#
# COMPACT_ATOMS: atom_id res chain seq x y z
N MET A 1 -21.91 -3.20 -9.12
CA MET A 1 -20.46 -2.91 -9.16
C MET A 1 -20.22 -1.43 -9.11
N THR A 2 -19.40 -1.01 -8.20
CA THR A 2 -19.08 0.40 -8.02
C THR A 2 -17.99 0.81 -9.02
N PRO A 3 -18.18 1.92 -9.74
CA PRO A 3 -17.11 2.37 -10.64
C PRO A 3 -15.87 2.78 -9.85
N PRO A 4 -14.69 2.71 -10.45
CA PRO A 4 -13.47 3.07 -9.78
C PRO A 4 -13.42 4.57 -9.48
N ALA A 5 -12.62 4.93 -8.47
CA ALA A 5 -12.45 6.32 -8.06
C ALA A 5 -11.56 7.03 -9.09
N ILE A 6 -12.16 7.91 -9.88
CA ILE A 6 -11.44 8.63 -10.93
C ILE A 6 -11.75 10.13 -10.93
N GLU A 7 -12.18 10.65 -9.78
CA GLU A 7 -12.43 12.08 -9.64
C GLU A 7 -11.63 12.61 -8.46
N ALA A 8 -11.08 13.80 -8.62
CA ALA A 8 -10.32 14.44 -7.55
C ALA A 8 -11.16 14.48 -6.29
N GLY A 9 -10.57 14.13 -5.16
CA GLY A 9 -11.24 14.08 -3.88
C GLY A 9 -11.88 12.75 -3.54
N ALA A 10 -12.07 11.86 -4.52
CA ALA A 10 -12.68 10.57 -4.26
C ALA A 10 -11.74 9.70 -3.42
N GLU A 11 -12.31 8.96 -2.47
CA GLU A 11 -11.54 8.06 -1.62
C GLU A 11 -11.71 6.62 -2.08
N LEU A 12 -10.63 5.86 -1.99
CA LEU A 12 -10.68 4.45 -2.31
C LEU A 12 -11.21 3.67 -1.11
N SER A 13 -11.76 2.48 -1.39
CA SER A 13 -12.15 1.56 -0.32
C SER A 13 -10.89 1.10 0.40
N PRO A 14 -10.82 1.23 1.72
CA PRO A 14 -9.61 0.87 2.45
C PRO A 14 -9.43 -0.63 2.58
N ILE A 15 -8.18 -1.02 2.84
CA ILE A 15 -7.79 -2.42 3.07
C ILE A 15 -7.14 -2.49 4.45
N SER A 16 -7.60 -3.37 5.31
CA SER A 16 -7.04 -3.51 6.65
C SER A 16 -6.49 -4.91 6.86
N HIS A 17 -5.36 -4.98 7.56
CA HIS A 17 -4.75 -6.25 7.96
C HIS A 17 -4.27 -6.16 9.39
N VAL A 18 -4.47 -7.24 10.15
CA VAL A 18 -3.80 -7.40 11.44
C VAL A 18 -2.44 -8.03 11.14
N VAL A 19 -1.38 -7.36 11.58
CA VAL A 19 -0.02 -7.80 11.29
C VAL A 19 0.37 -8.89 12.28
N THR A 20 0.91 -10.00 11.77
CA THR A 20 1.36 -11.12 12.60
C THR A 20 2.82 -11.40 12.33
N MET A 21 3.50 -12.04 13.29
CA MET A 21 4.89 -12.44 13.06
C MET A 21 5.00 -13.37 11.85
N GLU A 22 4.00 -14.21 11.65
CA GLU A 22 3.98 -15.11 10.50
C GLU A 22 3.95 -14.33 9.19
N ASP A 23 3.10 -13.30 9.12
CA ASP A 23 3.04 -12.44 7.93
C ASP A 23 4.35 -11.71 7.71
N MET A 24 4.94 -11.18 8.80
CA MET A 24 6.19 -10.44 8.69
C MET A 24 7.30 -11.31 8.11
N ALA A 25 7.33 -12.59 8.49
CA ALA A 25 8.35 -13.51 8.01
C ALA A 25 8.23 -13.80 6.51
N LEU A 26 7.03 -13.65 5.94
CA LEU A 26 6.83 -13.91 4.51
C LEU A 26 7.58 -12.93 3.62
N PHE A 27 7.98 -11.79 4.15
CA PHE A 27 8.68 -10.77 3.38
C PHE A 27 10.19 -10.86 3.54
N GLU A 28 10.69 -11.91 4.22
CA GLU A 28 12.11 -12.10 4.47
C GLU A 28 12.57 -13.46 3.96
N PRO A 29 13.86 -13.65 3.68
CA PRO A 29 14.35 -14.98 3.29
C PRO A 29 14.03 -16.00 4.36
N GLU A 30 13.67 -17.19 3.92
CA GLU A 30 13.26 -18.26 4.82
C GLU A 30 14.39 -18.59 5.80
N GLY A 31 14.04 -18.68 7.07
CA GLY A 31 14.98 -19.04 8.12
C GLY A 31 15.90 -17.91 8.57
N GLU A 32 15.80 -16.76 7.96
CA GLU A 32 16.67 -15.64 8.36
C GLU A 32 16.20 -15.03 9.66
N LYS A 33 17.15 -14.69 10.53
CA LYS A 33 16.87 -13.95 11.76
C LYS A 33 17.36 -12.53 11.61
N ASN A 34 16.43 -11.59 11.62
CA ASN A 34 16.78 -10.16 11.52
C ASN A 34 15.74 -9.36 12.29
N ILE A 35 15.82 -8.03 12.18
CA ILE A 35 14.92 -7.16 12.94
C ILE A 35 13.45 -7.32 12.56
N HIS A 36 13.18 -8.01 11.46
CA HIS A 36 11.80 -8.22 10.99
C HIS A 36 11.24 -9.59 11.38
N THR A 37 12.08 -10.50 11.85
CA THR A 37 11.65 -11.86 12.13
C THR A 37 11.96 -12.33 13.55
N ASP A 38 12.76 -11.58 14.30
CA ASP A 38 13.25 -12.05 15.60
C ASP A 38 13.29 -10.91 16.61
N ASP A 39 12.56 -11.07 17.71
CA ASP A 39 12.47 -10.03 18.73
C ASP A 39 13.81 -9.76 19.38
N GLU A 40 14.63 -10.78 19.60
CA GLU A 40 15.91 -10.58 20.26
C GLU A 40 16.87 -9.79 19.39
N VAL A 41 16.88 -10.08 18.08
CA VAL A 41 17.71 -9.31 17.15
C VAL A 41 17.25 -7.86 17.11
N ALA A 42 15.92 -7.65 17.10
CA ALA A 42 15.38 -6.30 17.10
C ALA A 42 15.76 -5.55 18.38
N GLN A 43 15.66 -6.22 19.53
CA GLN A 43 15.99 -5.61 20.81
C GLN A 43 17.48 -5.25 20.89
N ALA A 44 18.34 -6.09 20.34
CA ALA A 44 19.77 -5.80 20.27
C ALA A 44 20.06 -4.57 19.42
N ALA A 45 19.16 -4.27 18.47
CA ALA A 45 19.29 -3.08 17.63
C ALA A 45 18.59 -1.85 18.22
N GLY A 46 18.05 -1.96 19.42
CA GLY A 46 17.42 -0.82 20.10
C GLY A 46 15.92 -0.72 19.92
N LEU A 47 15.29 -1.72 19.33
CA LEU A 47 13.84 -1.74 19.12
C LEU A 47 13.15 -2.54 20.22
N PRO A 48 11.89 -2.24 20.56
CA PRO A 48 11.20 -3.02 21.59
C PRO A 48 10.88 -4.45 21.15
N ALA A 49 10.70 -4.70 19.86
CA ALA A 49 10.36 -6.00 19.33
C ALA A 49 10.61 -5.97 17.83
N ALA A 50 10.41 -7.10 17.14
CA ALA A 50 10.53 -7.17 15.70
C ALA A 50 9.54 -6.21 15.03
N ILE A 51 9.97 -5.59 13.94
CA ILE A 51 9.14 -4.64 13.20
C ILE A 51 8.89 -5.17 11.78
N ALA A 52 7.74 -4.83 11.23
CA ALA A 52 7.38 -5.23 9.88
C ALA A 52 8.23 -4.46 8.86
N ALA A 53 8.56 -5.13 7.77
CA ALA A 53 9.33 -4.49 6.70
C ALA A 53 8.44 -3.54 5.90
N GLY A 54 9.04 -2.46 5.39
CA GLY A 54 8.28 -1.48 4.61
C GLY A 54 7.59 -2.07 3.39
N VAL A 55 8.20 -3.09 2.77
CA VAL A 55 7.60 -3.70 1.59
C VAL A 55 6.26 -4.36 1.93
N GLN A 56 6.04 -4.75 3.17
CA GLN A 56 4.76 -5.33 3.58
C GLN A 56 3.64 -4.30 3.43
N PHE A 57 3.87 -3.06 3.85
CA PHE A 57 2.86 -2.01 3.73
C PHE A 57 2.67 -1.58 2.30
N MET A 58 3.74 -1.59 1.51
CA MET A 58 3.63 -1.30 0.08
C MET A 58 2.72 -2.33 -0.58
N SER A 59 2.80 -3.58 -0.15
CA SER A 59 1.92 -4.61 -0.70
C SER A 59 0.45 -4.35 -0.36
N TYR A 60 0.16 -3.78 0.81
CA TYR A 60 -1.22 -3.41 1.17
C TYR A 60 -1.73 -2.28 0.29
N ILE A 61 -0.86 -1.30 -0.01
CA ILE A 61 -1.23 -0.22 -0.92
C ILE A 61 -1.52 -0.79 -2.32
N PHE A 62 -0.66 -1.69 -2.81
CA PHE A 62 -0.90 -2.31 -4.11
C PHE A 62 -2.18 -3.15 -4.12
N GLU A 63 -2.49 -3.83 -3.04
CA GLU A 63 -3.74 -4.57 -2.94
C GLU A 63 -4.94 -3.63 -3.07
N MET A 64 -4.89 -2.48 -2.39
CA MET A 64 -5.94 -1.47 -2.45
C MET A 64 -6.09 -0.96 -3.89
N LEU A 65 -4.97 -0.64 -4.53
CA LEU A 65 -5.00 -0.13 -5.90
C LEU A 65 -5.52 -1.17 -6.89
N TYR A 66 -5.09 -2.42 -6.70
CA TYR A 66 -5.56 -3.50 -7.55
C TYR A 66 -7.07 -3.70 -7.42
N ARG A 67 -7.59 -3.66 -6.21
CA ARG A 67 -9.03 -3.82 -6.01
C ARG A 67 -9.81 -2.66 -6.59
N GLU A 68 -9.23 -1.46 -6.56
CA GLU A 68 -9.93 -0.28 -7.07
C GLU A 68 -9.87 -0.20 -8.60
N TYR A 69 -8.70 -0.40 -9.18
CA TYR A 69 -8.46 -0.11 -10.60
C TYR A 69 -8.28 -1.36 -11.45
N GLY A 70 -8.22 -2.52 -10.85
CA GLY A 70 -8.11 -3.77 -11.57
C GLY A 70 -6.68 -4.13 -11.92
N PHE A 71 -6.55 -5.17 -12.72
CA PHE A 71 -5.27 -5.75 -13.02
C PHE A 71 -4.33 -4.79 -13.75
N GLN A 72 -4.88 -3.83 -14.47
CA GLN A 72 -4.06 -2.86 -15.19
C GLN A 72 -3.21 -2.01 -14.25
N SER A 73 -3.58 -1.89 -12.97
CA SER A 73 -2.80 -1.14 -12.00
C SER A 73 -1.52 -1.87 -11.61
N VAL A 74 -1.39 -3.14 -11.94
CA VAL A 74 -0.18 -3.91 -11.60
C VAL A 74 1.01 -3.44 -12.42
N GLN A 75 0.77 -3.01 -13.66
CA GLN A 75 1.86 -2.54 -14.52
C GLN A 75 1.77 -1.04 -14.68
N GLY A 76 2.92 -0.40 -14.55
CA GLY A 76 3.02 1.04 -14.79
C GLY A 76 2.64 1.90 -13.61
N THR A 77 2.23 1.33 -12.49
CA THR A 77 2.00 2.10 -11.28
C THR A 77 3.35 2.53 -10.70
N VAL A 78 3.45 3.80 -10.34
CA VAL A 78 4.62 4.34 -9.67
C VAL A 78 4.22 4.71 -8.25
N LEU A 79 4.91 4.13 -7.29
CA LEU A 79 4.63 4.36 -5.87
C LEU A 79 5.86 5.06 -5.27
N ASP A 80 5.62 6.21 -4.64
CA ASP A 80 6.69 6.99 -4.00
C ASP A 80 6.24 7.25 -2.58
N VAL A 81 6.77 6.47 -1.64
CA VAL A 81 6.32 6.52 -0.25
C VAL A 81 7.51 6.55 0.69
N ARG A 82 7.27 7.01 1.91
CA ARG A 82 8.26 7.04 2.99
C ARG A 82 7.72 6.33 4.20
N ILE A 83 8.57 5.53 4.83
CA ILE A 83 8.24 4.88 6.09
C ILE A 83 8.35 5.92 7.19
N ARG A 84 7.37 5.99 8.10
CA ARG A 84 7.31 7.01 9.12
C ARG A 84 7.32 6.45 10.53
N GLU A 85 6.63 5.35 10.77
CA GLU A 85 6.55 4.75 12.11
C GLU A 85 6.70 3.25 12.01
N PRO A 86 7.30 2.62 13.03
CA PRO A 86 7.41 1.17 13.03
C PRO A 86 6.06 0.51 13.30
N VAL A 87 5.93 -0.72 12.83
CA VAL A 87 4.74 -1.54 13.06
C VAL A 87 5.20 -2.85 13.69
N PHE A 88 4.47 -3.26 14.71
CA PHE A 88 4.76 -4.47 15.47
C PHE A 88 3.67 -5.50 15.26
N ALA A 89 3.99 -6.75 15.53
CA ALA A 89 2.98 -7.80 15.50
C ALA A 89 1.83 -7.43 16.43
N GLY A 90 0.60 -7.62 15.96
CA GLY A 90 -0.60 -7.26 16.69
C GLY A 90 -1.20 -5.93 16.27
N ASP A 91 -0.42 -5.09 15.59
CA ASP A 91 -0.96 -3.83 15.09
C ASP A 91 -1.93 -4.10 13.93
N THR A 92 -2.93 -3.24 13.80
CA THR A 92 -3.83 -3.25 12.65
C THR A 92 -3.40 -2.11 11.73
N VAL A 93 -3.13 -2.44 10.48
CA VAL A 93 -2.67 -1.46 9.48
C VAL A 93 -3.73 -1.36 8.38
N THR A 94 -4.14 -0.14 8.09
CA THR A 94 -5.16 0.13 7.08
C THR A 94 -4.55 0.97 5.97
N ALA A 95 -4.60 0.46 4.74
CA ALA A 95 -4.18 1.21 3.57
C ALA A 95 -5.35 2.08 3.11
N ARG A 96 -5.05 3.35 2.82
CA ARG A 96 -6.03 4.33 2.36
C ARG A 96 -5.48 5.10 1.19
N GLY A 97 -6.39 5.64 0.39
CA GLY A 97 -6.01 6.46 -0.75
C GLY A 97 -7.08 7.45 -1.10
N ARG A 98 -6.64 8.58 -1.64
CA ARG A 98 -7.53 9.63 -2.11
C ARG A 98 -7.00 10.16 -3.43
N VAL A 99 -7.88 10.31 -4.40
CA VAL A 99 -7.50 10.81 -5.73
C VAL A 99 -7.17 12.29 -5.60
N ALA A 100 -5.97 12.65 -6.04
CA ALA A 100 -5.52 14.04 -6.06
C ALA A 100 -5.79 14.67 -7.42
N ASP A 101 -5.57 13.91 -8.49
CA ASP A 101 -5.71 14.45 -9.84
C ASP A 101 -5.87 13.31 -10.83
N VAL A 102 -6.47 13.63 -11.98
CA VAL A 102 -6.63 12.66 -13.07
C VAL A 102 -6.14 13.33 -14.35
N GLN A 103 -5.20 12.68 -15.04
CA GLN A 103 -4.71 13.13 -16.33
C GLN A 103 -5.25 12.20 -17.39
N SER A 104 -5.83 12.76 -18.44
CA SER A 104 -6.38 11.97 -19.55
C SER A 104 -5.65 12.28 -20.84
N ASP A 105 -5.43 11.25 -21.63
CA ASP A 105 -4.81 11.36 -22.94
C ASP A 105 -5.50 10.37 -23.85
N GLY A 106 -6.60 10.82 -24.44
CA GLY A 106 -7.43 9.95 -25.27
C GLY A 106 -8.10 8.88 -24.43
N SER A 107 -7.91 7.62 -24.81
CA SER A 107 -8.49 6.50 -24.10
C SER A 107 -7.67 6.11 -22.86
N ARG A 108 -6.51 6.74 -22.67
CA ARG A 108 -5.63 6.44 -21.55
C ARG A 108 -5.70 7.54 -20.53
N SER A 109 -5.65 7.15 -19.28
CA SER A 109 -5.66 8.08 -18.17
C SER A 109 -4.66 7.62 -17.13
N ARG A 110 -4.23 8.56 -16.31
CA ARG A 110 -3.47 8.25 -15.12
C ARG A 110 -4.12 8.94 -13.95
N VAL A 111 -4.17 8.23 -12.84
CA VAL A 111 -4.75 8.74 -11.60
C VAL A 111 -3.60 8.97 -10.63
N SER A 112 -3.49 10.19 -10.13
CA SER A 112 -2.52 10.52 -9.10
C SER A 112 -3.24 10.52 -7.76
N LEU A 113 -2.67 9.80 -6.79
CA LEU A 113 -3.31 9.63 -5.50
C LEU A 113 -2.37 9.99 -4.37
N GLU A 114 -2.94 10.44 -3.27
CA GLU A 114 -2.29 10.40 -1.98
C GLU A 114 -2.60 9.02 -1.40
N VAL A 115 -1.57 8.32 -0.94
CA VAL A 115 -1.73 6.99 -0.36
C VAL A 115 -1.00 6.94 0.96
N TRP A 116 -1.55 6.16 1.90
CA TRP A 116 -0.89 5.97 3.19
C TRP A 116 -1.43 4.72 3.84
N CYS A 117 -0.67 4.22 4.81
CA CYS A 117 -1.17 3.21 5.73
C CYS A 117 -1.16 3.81 7.12
N GLU A 118 -2.20 3.54 7.87
CA GLU A 118 -2.28 4.03 9.26
C GLU A 118 -2.44 2.86 10.21
N ASN A 119 -1.93 3.04 11.44
CA ASN A 119 -2.10 2.02 12.47
C ASN A 119 -3.43 2.25 13.20
N GLN A 120 -3.72 1.42 14.18
CA GLN A 120 -5.00 1.49 14.90
C GLN A 120 -5.16 2.76 15.73
N ARG A 121 -4.08 3.51 15.93
CA ARG A 121 -4.12 4.78 16.63
C ARG A 121 -4.26 5.97 15.70
N GLY A 122 -4.36 5.71 14.39
CA GLY A 122 -4.46 6.76 13.39
C GLY A 122 -3.14 7.34 12.96
N GLY A 123 -2.01 6.81 13.44
CA GLY A 123 -0.70 7.28 13.01
C GLY A 123 -0.34 6.73 11.64
N HIS A 124 0.26 7.56 10.81
CA HIS A 124 0.69 7.12 9.48
C HIS A 124 1.99 6.36 9.59
N VAL A 125 1.98 5.09 9.19
CA VAL A 125 3.18 4.25 9.22
C VAL A 125 3.97 4.36 7.94
N ILE A 126 3.30 4.63 6.83
CA ILE A 126 3.91 4.91 5.53
C ILE A 126 2.99 5.87 4.81
N ALA A 127 3.55 6.79 4.02
CA ALA A 127 2.73 7.76 3.31
C ALA A 127 3.47 8.29 2.09
N GLY A 128 2.72 8.68 1.07
CA GLY A 128 3.27 9.26 -0.13
C GLY A 128 2.26 9.35 -1.25
N THR A 129 2.71 9.06 -2.45
CA THR A 129 1.89 9.21 -3.65
C THR A 129 1.93 7.94 -4.48
N ALA A 130 0.87 7.75 -5.26
CA ALA A 130 0.81 6.70 -6.27
C ALA A 130 0.34 7.32 -7.57
N ASN A 131 0.86 6.82 -8.67
CA ASN A 131 0.41 7.23 -10.00
C ASN A 131 0.06 5.96 -10.74
N VAL A 132 -1.21 5.81 -11.10
CA VAL A 132 -1.77 4.53 -11.56
C VAL A 132 -2.31 4.72 -12.98
N PRO A 133 -1.89 3.88 -13.94
CA PRO A 133 -2.50 3.93 -15.25
C PRO A 133 -3.91 3.37 -15.18
N PHE A 134 -4.82 4.01 -15.89
CA PHE A 134 -6.20 3.62 -15.87
C PHE A 134 -6.81 3.84 -17.26
N ARG A 135 -7.56 2.85 -17.74
CA ARG A 135 -8.30 3.00 -18.98
C ARG A 135 -9.72 3.40 -18.66
N GLY A 136 -10.16 4.47 -19.28
CA GLY A 136 -11.52 4.89 -19.14
C GLY A 136 -12.47 3.87 -19.74
N ALA A 137 -13.73 3.96 -19.33
CA ALA A 137 -14.74 3.01 -19.77
C ALA A 137 -14.87 2.96 -21.29
N GLY A 138 -14.66 4.06 -21.98
CA GLY A 138 -14.76 4.10 -23.43
C GLY A 138 -13.56 3.54 -24.14
N GLY A 139 -12.45 3.30 -23.44
CA GLY A 139 -11.21 2.87 -24.06
C GLY A 139 -11.00 1.38 -23.97
N GLY A 140 -12.02 0.69 -23.80
CA GLY A 140 -11.84 -0.67 -23.49
C GLY A 140 -11.10 -1.52 -24.36
N ASP A 141 -10.88 -1.47 -25.33
CA ASP A 141 -10.35 -2.43 -25.91
C ASP A 141 -9.16 -2.33 -26.33
N ASP A 142 -8.75 -2.08 -26.28
CA ASP A 142 -7.79 -2.12 -26.61
C ASP A 142 -6.98 -2.89 -26.63
N THR A 143 -7.04 -3.47 -26.80
CA THR A 143 -6.27 -4.39 -26.83
C THR A 143 -5.23 -4.38 -27.18
#